data_125f21850eee1cef6bd5a2c09414a84a
#
_entry.id   125f21850eee1cef6bd5a2c09414a84a
#
_cell.length_a   1.000
_cell.length_b   1.000
_cell.length_c   1.000
_cell.angle_alpha   90.00
_cell.angle_beta   90.00
_cell.angle_gamma   90.00
#
_symmetry.space_group_name_H-M   'P 1'
#
loop_
_entity.id
_entity.type
_entity.pdbx_description
1 polymer ?
#
loop_
_entity_poly.entity_id
_entity_poly.type
_entity_poly.pdbx_seq_one_letter_code
_entity_poly.pdbx_strand_id
1 'polypeptide(L)'
;MCTISIVPVENGYRVMHSRDELRSRSPEQAPAWRMLENGKTACWPTDTDAGGTWVAVREDGFYLGLVNLNLNDDELDPGLPEAFHISRGTLIPQLMEADDVEDALKRLTTMDLRGMKPFRLLLVGPVE
;
A
#
# COMPACT_ATOMS: atom_id res chain seq x y z
N MET A 1 -3.11 -5.93 -12.77
CA MET A 1 -3.90 -6.36 -11.58
C MET A 1 -2.96 -7.05 -10.60
N CYS A 2 -3.08 -6.77 -9.32
CA CYS A 2 -2.28 -7.43 -8.30
C CYS A 2 -3.08 -8.51 -7.58
N THR A 3 -2.38 -9.51 -7.08
CA THR A 3 -2.97 -10.57 -6.28
C THR A 3 -2.23 -10.66 -4.95
N ILE A 4 -2.99 -10.69 -3.85
CA ILE A 4 -2.44 -10.87 -2.50
C ILE A 4 -3.01 -12.16 -1.91
N SER A 5 -2.11 -13.01 -1.40
CA SER A 5 -2.49 -14.21 -0.65
C SER A 5 -1.90 -14.12 0.75
N ILE A 6 -2.73 -14.39 1.75
CA ILE A 6 -2.31 -14.42 3.16
C ILE A 6 -2.62 -15.80 3.72
N VAL A 7 -1.60 -16.43 4.30
CA VAL A 7 -1.71 -17.75 4.91
C VAL A 7 -1.29 -17.67 6.37
N PRO A 8 -2.21 -17.92 7.31
CA PRO A 8 -1.86 -18.02 8.72
C PRO A 8 -0.88 -19.16 8.97
N VAL A 9 0.09 -18.94 9.84
CA VAL A 9 1.03 -19.96 10.33
C VAL A 9 1.09 -19.89 11.84
N GLU A 10 1.78 -20.85 12.48
CA GLU A 10 1.77 -21.00 13.95
C GLU A 10 2.09 -19.70 14.70
N ASN A 11 3.10 -18.96 14.25
CA ASN A 11 3.57 -17.74 14.94
C ASN A 11 3.45 -16.49 14.07
N GLY A 12 2.40 -16.41 13.25
CA GLY A 12 2.21 -15.25 12.41
C GLY A 12 1.49 -15.57 11.11
N TYR A 13 2.01 -15.05 10.00
CA TYR A 13 1.40 -15.23 8.69
C TYR A 13 2.45 -15.11 7.58
N ARG A 14 2.12 -15.66 6.44
CA ARG A 14 2.88 -15.48 5.19
C ARG A 14 2.05 -14.71 4.20
N VAL A 15 2.67 -13.75 3.54
CA VAL A 15 2.05 -12.98 2.46
C VAL A 15 2.79 -13.23 1.16
N MET A 16 2.03 -13.46 0.12
CA MET A 16 2.53 -13.42 -1.25
C MET A 16 1.78 -12.30 -1.98
N HIS A 17 2.51 -11.38 -2.58
CA HIS A 17 1.94 -10.27 -3.33
C HIS A 17 2.54 -10.28 -4.74
N SER A 18 1.71 -10.64 -5.72
CA SER A 18 2.07 -10.62 -7.14
C SER A 18 1.61 -9.32 -7.77
N ARG A 19 2.52 -8.61 -8.42
CA ARG A 19 2.24 -7.38 -9.15
C ARG A 19 2.20 -7.66 -10.65
N ASP A 20 1.04 -7.46 -11.26
CA ASP A 20 0.89 -7.45 -12.72
C ASP A 20 0.96 -6.01 -13.22
N GLU A 21 1.95 -5.72 -14.04
CA GLU A 21 2.18 -4.37 -14.55
C GLU A 21 2.43 -4.39 -16.06
N LEU A 22 2.20 -3.26 -16.71
CA LEU A 22 2.51 -3.10 -18.12
C LEU A 22 4.02 -3.26 -18.35
N ARG A 23 4.39 -3.97 -19.41
CA ARG A 23 5.80 -4.16 -19.76
C ARG A 23 6.53 -2.86 -20.12
N SER A 24 5.77 -1.82 -20.47
CA SER A 24 6.29 -0.49 -20.77
C SER A 24 6.72 0.31 -19.53
N ARG A 25 6.30 -0.13 -18.31
CA ARG A 25 6.74 0.53 -17.08
C ARG A 25 8.20 0.19 -16.77
N SER A 26 8.88 1.14 -16.14
CA SER A 26 10.25 0.94 -15.68
C SER A 26 10.31 -0.16 -14.61
N PRO A 27 11.37 -0.96 -14.57
CA PRO A 27 11.59 -1.91 -13.49
C PRO A 27 11.58 -1.19 -12.13
N GLU A 28 10.97 -1.82 -11.14
CA GLU A 28 10.99 -1.32 -9.76
C GLU A 28 12.39 -1.43 -9.15
N GLN A 29 12.65 -0.59 -8.16
CA GLN A 29 13.83 -0.76 -7.31
C GLN A 29 13.56 -1.91 -6.33
N ALA A 30 14.59 -2.73 -6.10
CA ALA A 30 14.52 -3.84 -5.16
C ALA A 30 14.11 -3.39 -3.75
N PRO A 31 13.43 -4.25 -2.97
CA PRO A 31 13.08 -3.93 -1.59
C PRO A 31 14.30 -3.49 -0.78
N ALA A 32 14.15 -2.43 -0.03
CA ALA A 32 15.20 -1.89 0.82
C ALA A 32 14.65 -1.56 2.20
N TRP A 33 15.44 -1.84 3.23
CA TRP A 33 15.15 -1.46 4.60
C TRP A 33 15.39 0.04 4.81
N ARG A 34 14.50 0.67 5.55
CA ARG A 34 14.59 2.10 5.88
C ARG A 34 14.14 2.36 7.31
N MET A 35 14.80 3.35 7.93
CA MET A 35 14.39 3.87 9.22
C MET A 35 13.19 4.78 9.04
N LEU A 36 12.13 4.55 9.81
CA LEU A 36 10.95 5.40 9.86
C LEU A 36 11.13 6.49 10.92
N GLU A 37 10.32 7.55 10.84
CA GLU A 37 10.33 8.63 11.84
C GLU A 37 9.92 8.13 13.22
N ASN A 38 9.05 7.10 13.28
CA ASN A 38 8.64 6.46 14.54
C ASN A 38 9.73 5.57 15.19
N GLY A 39 10.92 5.49 14.58
CA GLY A 39 12.05 4.71 15.09
C GLY A 39 12.06 3.24 14.70
N LYS A 40 11.02 2.75 14.05
CA LYS A 40 10.96 1.38 13.52
C LYS A 40 11.55 1.30 12.13
N THR A 41 11.89 0.11 11.68
CA THR A 41 12.38 -0.12 10.31
C THR A 41 11.33 -0.84 9.49
N ALA A 42 11.23 -0.47 8.23
CA ALA A 42 10.34 -1.09 7.27
C ALA A 42 11.06 -1.36 5.95
N CYS A 43 10.55 -2.32 5.20
CA CYS A 43 11.11 -2.73 3.93
C CYS A 43 10.04 -2.65 2.84
N TRP A 44 10.37 -2.00 1.74
CA TRP A 44 9.51 -2.01 0.55
C TRP A 44 10.30 -1.78 -0.74
N PRO A 45 9.79 -2.32 -1.88
CA PRO A 45 10.29 -1.94 -3.21
C PRO A 45 9.78 -0.55 -3.58
N THR A 46 10.45 0.13 -4.49
CA THR A 46 10.02 1.44 -4.96
C THR A 46 9.64 1.41 -6.43
N ASP A 47 8.48 1.97 -6.76
CA ASP A 47 8.08 2.24 -8.14
C ASP A 47 8.91 3.41 -8.66
N THR A 48 9.77 3.14 -9.64
CA THR A 48 10.69 4.16 -10.17
C THR A 48 9.98 5.25 -10.98
N ASP A 49 8.81 4.98 -11.54
CA ASP A 49 8.05 5.96 -12.32
C ASP A 49 7.27 6.91 -11.41
N ALA A 50 6.65 6.40 -10.34
CA ALA A 50 5.78 7.18 -9.45
C ALA A 50 6.41 7.50 -8.08
N GLY A 51 7.48 6.83 -7.71
CA GLY A 51 8.20 7.09 -6.45
C GLY A 51 7.59 6.46 -5.20
N GLY A 52 6.44 5.81 -5.32
CA GLY A 52 5.75 5.15 -4.21
C GLY A 52 5.98 3.64 -4.16
N THR A 53 5.13 2.95 -3.41
CA THR A 53 5.15 1.49 -3.32
C THR A 53 3.74 0.92 -3.22
N TRP A 54 3.62 -0.37 -3.49
CA TRP A 54 2.35 -1.12 -3.41
C TRP A 54 2.35 -2.14 -2.27
N VAL A 55 3.48 -2.32 -1.61
CA VAL A 55 3.64 -3.29 -0.53
C VAL A 55 4.74 -2.82 0.43
N ALA A 56 4.53 -3.03 1.72
CA ALA A 56 5.57 -2.80 2.72
C ALA A 56 5.37 -3.74 3.90
N VAL A 57 6.47 -4.08 4.56
CA VAL A 57 6.47 -4.82 5.81
C VAL A 57 7.37 -4.11 6.80
N ARG A 58 6.91 -4.01 8.04
CA ARG A 58 7.67 -3.43 9.14
C ARG A 58 8.25 -4.53 10.03
N GLU A 59 9.32 -4.23 10.73
CA GLU A 59 10.06 -5.19 11.58
C GLU A 59 9.20 -5.90 12.62
N ASP A 60 8.10 -5.27 13.08
CA ASP A 60 7.15 -5.83 14.04
C ASP A 60 6.04 -6.69 13.39
N GLY A 61 6.12 -6.93 12.09
CA GLY A 61 5.14 -7.70 11.34
C GLY A 61 3.94 -6.91 10.83
N PHE A 62 3.96 -5.58 10.95
CA PHE A 62 2.92 -4.74 10.34
C PHE A 62 3.09 -4.74 8.81
N TYR A 63 2.06 -5.19 8.10
CA TYR A 63 2.05 -5.31 6.64
C TYR A 63 0.98 -4.43 6.03
N LEU A 64 1.33 -3.76 4.94
CA LEU A 64 0.41 -3.02 4.09
C LEU A 64 0.57 -3.50 2.65
N GLY A 65 -0.55 -3.77 1.99
CA GLY A 65 -0.58 -4.12 0.58
C GLY A 65 -1.70 -3.41 -0.14
N LEU A 66 -1.42 -2.90 -1.33
CA LEU A 66 -2.36 -2.14 -2.14
C LEU A 66 -2.65 -2.89 -3.43
N VAL A 67 -3.93 -3.02 -3.74
CA VAL A 67 -4.42 -3.61 -4.98
C VAL A 67 -5.25 -2.57 -5.72
N ASN A 68 -4.94 -2.33 -6.99
CA ASN A 68 -5.71 -1.43 -7.82
C ASN A 68 -7.11 -1.97 -8.03
N LEU A 69 -8.09 -1.12 -7.89
CA LEU A 69 -9.49 -1.44 -8.19
C LEU A 69 -9.84 -0.74 -9.50
N ASN A 70 -9.91 -1.53 -10.57
CA ASN A 70 -10.25 -1.02 -11.89
C ASN A 70 -11.77 -1.05 -12.04
N LEU A 71 -12.40 0.10 -11.78
CA LEU A 71 -13.84 0.30 -11.96
C LEU A 71 -14.13 0.89 -13.35
N ASN A 72 -15.29 0.58 -13.88
CA ASN A 72 -15.82 1.26 -15.05
C ASN A 72 -16.29 2.67 -14.68
N ASP A 73 -16.41 3.57 -15.65
CA ASP A 73 -16.78 4.96 -15.40
C ASP A 73 -18.14 5.11 -14.67
N ASP A 74 -19.07 4.20 -14.92
CA ASP A 74 -20.39 4.17 -14.27
C ASP A 74 -20.37 3.65 -12.83
N GLU A 75 -19.28 3.00 -12.41
CA GLU A 75 -19.07 2.52 -11.04
C GLU A 75 -18.34 3.56 -10.17
N LEU A 76 -17.83 4.62 -10.77
CA LEU A 76 -17.14 5.69 -10.06
C LEU A 76 -18.15 6.65 -9.43
N ASP A 77 -17.81 7.15 -8.24
CA ASP A 77 -18.59 8.21 -7.61
C ASP A 77 -18.58 9.47 -8.50
N PRO A 78 -19.76 9.98 -8.90
CA PRO A 78 -19.83 11.19 -9.73
C PRO A 78 -19.25 12.44 -9.06
N GLY A 79 -19.00 12.40 -7.74
CA GLY A 79 -18.33 13.47 -7.02
C GLY A 79 -16.80 13.46 -7.12
N LEU A 80 -16.21 12.42 -7.75
CA LEU A 80 -14.77 12.35 -7.93
C LEU A 80 -14.28 13.31 -9.02
N PRO A 81 -13.04 13.82 -8.90
CA PRO A 81 -12.46 14.68 -9.93
C PRO A 81 -12.28 13.92 -11.25
N GLU A 82 -12.43 14.63 -12.38
CA GLU A 82 -12.25 14.06 -13.73
C GLU A 82 -10.82 13.53 -13.95
N ALA A 83 -9.82 14.14 -13.31
CA ALA A 83 -8.43 13.75 -13.44
C ALA A 83 -7.86 13.29 -12.08
N PHE A 84 -7.33 12.07 -12.06
CA PHE A 84 -6.60 11.55 -10.90
C PHE A 84 -5.12 11.93 -11.02
N HIS A 85 -4.59 12.68 -10.04
CA HIS A 85 -3.25 13.25 -10.08
C HIS A 85 -2.36 12.81 -8.92
N ILE A 86 -2.91 12.08 -7.94
CA ILE A 86 -2.17 11.58 -6.78
C ILE A 86 -1.93 10.09 -6.93
N SER A 87 -0.67 9.66 -6.86
CA SER A 87 -0.33 8.24 -6.90
C SER A 87 -0.82 7.54 -5.63
N ARG A 88 -1.51 6.42 -5.81
CA ARG A 88 -1.93 5.53 -4.70
C ARG A 88 -0.75 5.02 -3.88
N GLY A 89 0.41 4.85 -4.52
CA GLY A 89 1.62 4.34 -3.87
C GLY A 89 2.20 5.26 -2.79
N THR A 90 1.74 6.51 -2.69
CA THR A 90 2.16 7.44 -1.64
C THR A 90 1.53 7.12 -0.27
N LEU A 91 0.46 6.33 -0.23
CA LEU A 91 -0.24 5.97 1.00
C LEU A 91 0.60 5.09 1.93
N ILE A 92 1.20 4.06 1.38
CA ILE A 92 1.89 3.03 2.18
C ILE A 92 3.05 3.60 3.01
N PRO A 93 3.96 4.40 2.45
CA PRO A 93 5.01 5.01 3.27
C PRO A 93 4.47 5.86 4.42
N GLN A 94 3.40 6.61 4.21
CA GLN A 94 2.79 7.42 5.26
C GLN A 94 2.15 6.57 6.36
N LEU A 95 1.43 5.50 5.98
CA LEU A 95 0.74 4.64 6.92
C LEU A 95 1.68 3.70 7.70
N MET A 96 2.88 3.43 7.18
CA MET A 96 3.91 2.68 7.91
C MET A 96 4.38 3.39 9.17
N GLU A 97 4.17 4.70 9.27
CA GLU A 97 4.46 5.50 10.47
C GLU A 97 3.43 5.29 11.59
N ALA A 98 2.31 4.62 11.32
CA ALA A 98 1.27 4.36 12.31
C ALA A 98 1.75 3.40 13.39
N ASP A 99 1.23 3.55 14.61
CA ASP A 99 1.58 2.67 15.73
C ASP A 99 1.05 1.26 15.53
N ASP A 100 -0.18 1.15 15.01
CA ASP A 100 -0.89 -0.11 14.79
C ASP A 100 -1.93 0.04 13.66
N VAL A 101 -2.71 -1.01 13.42
CA VAL A 101 -3.78 -1.00 12.41
C VAL A 101 -4.84 0.06 12.74
N GLU A 102 -5.21 0.21 13.99
CA GLU A 102 -6.23 1.18 14.40
C GLU A 102 -5.75 2.62 14.11
N ASP A 103 -4.51 2.94 14.45
CA ASP A 103 -3.91 4.24 14.15
C ASP A 103 -3.81 4.49 12.64
N ALA A 104 -3.44 3.47 11.86
CA ALA A 104 -3.41 3.57 10.40
C ALA A 104 -4.78 3.88 9.82
N LEU A 105 -5.83 3.23 10.32
CA LEU A 105 -7.21 3.51 9.89
C LEU A 105 -7.64 4.93 10.26
N LYS A 106 -7.28 5.41 11.45
CA LYS A 106 -7.53 6.81 11.86
C LYS A 106 -6.85 7.80 10.93
N ARG A 107 -5.59 7.55 10.58
CA ARG A 107 -4.84 8.39 9.63
C ARG A 107 -5.51 8.42 8.26
N LEU A 108 -6.00 7.28 7.76
CA LEU A 108 -6.75 7.22 6.50
C LEU A 108 -7.99 8.11 6.50
N THR A 109 -8.72 8.18 7.60
CA THR A 109 -9.94 9.02 7.69
C THR A 109 -9.65 10.51 7.59
N THR A 110 -8.42 10.94 7.84
CA THR A 110 -8.00 12.34 7.75
C THR A 110 -7.39 12.72 6.40
N MET A 111 -7.10 11.72 5.56
CA MET A 111 -6.49 11.93 4.25
C MET A 111 -7.54 12.29 3.20
N ASP A 112 -7.20 13.19 2.29
CA ASP A 112 -8.01 13.44 1.11
C ASP A 112 -7.59 12.45 0.00
N LEU A 113 -8.42 11.45 -0.22
CA LEU A 113 -8.18 10.39 -1.21
C LEU A 113 -8.82 10.66 -2.57
N ARG A 114 -9.52 11.77 -2.74
CA ARG A 114 -10.28 12.06 -3.98
C ARG A 114 -9.42 12.19 -5.21
N GLY A 115 -8.14 12.58 -5.05
CA GLY A 115 -7.19 12.67 -6.16
C GLY A 115 -6.57 11.33 -6.58
N MET A 116 -6.93 10.23 -5.93
CA MET A 116 -6.41 8.90 -6.20
C MET A 116 -7.41 8.04 -6.94
N LYS A 117 -6.93 7.21 -7.87
CA LYS A 117 -7.77 6.18 -8.49
C LYS A 117 -8.20 5.15 -7.43
N PRO A 118 -9.37 4.51 -7.61
CA PRO A 118 -9.86 3.51 -6.67
C PRO A 118 -8.85 2.39 -6.40
N PHE A 119 -8.82 1.93 -5.16
CA PHE A 119 -7.92 0.89 -4.69
C PHE A 119 -8.52 0.09 -3.52
N ARG A 120 -7.91 -1.04 -3.22
CA ARG A 120 -8.11 -1.78 -1.99
C ARG A 120 -6.81 -1.77 -1.20
N LEU A 121 -6.89 -1.47 0.06
CA LEU A 121 -5.76 -1.49 0.98
C LEU A 121 -5.96 -2.59 2.00
N LEU A 122 -4.98 -3.48 2.10
CA LEU A 122 -4.97 -4.54 3.08
C LEU A 122 -3.97 -4.20 4.17
N LEU A 123 -4.45 -4.23 5.41
CA LEU A 123 -3.66 -3.97 6.60
C LEU A 123 -3.64 -5.23 7.47
N VAL A 124 -2.45 -5.68 7.85
CA VAL A 124 -2.29 -6.77 8.80
C VAL A 124 -1.45 -6.24 9.96
N GLY A 125 -1.99 -6.38 11.15
CA GLY A 125 -1.36 -5.84 12.34
C GLY A 125 -0.04 -6.51 12.71
N PRO A 126 0.71 -5.87 13.60
CA PRO A 126 1.92 -6.47 14.14
C PRO A 126 1.65 -7.84 14.77
N VAL A 127 2.62 -8.72 14.66
CA VAL A 127 2.59 -10.02 15.33
C VAL A 127 2.96 -9.83 16.80
N GLU A 128 2.11 -10.31 17.68
CA GLU A 128 2.33 -10.28 19.12
C GLU A 128 3.04 -11.55 19.63
#